data_fe9738f33d9e2d47c07b2d6a1a636b06
#
_entry.id   fe9738f33d9e2d47c07b2d6a1a636b06
#
_cell.length_a   1.000
_cell.length_b   1.000
_cell.length_c   1.000
_cell.angle_alpha   90.00
_cell.angle_beta   90.00
_cell.angle_gamma   90.00
#
_symmetry.space_group_name_H-M   'P 1'
#
loop_
_entity.id
_entity.type
_entity.pdbx_description
1 polymer ?
#
loop_
_entity_poly.entity_id
_entity_poly.type
_entity_poly.pdbx_seq_one_letter_code
_entity_poly.pdbx_strand_id
1 'polypeptide(L)'
;MIYIVSDDFRFSYDVSKIFRSLDVPYLHFLTERDVPPGRGVIVKKGRSQIIMDGDRFTLYGGAEETARRAWLIQNGLVDWNSVAYVGVDPGARPGVAIYSSGKRIVATSAPSPEAVSQFTRVISSILGKEKVVVRIGHGDPTNRDRTVRSVWSTCAYVEMVDESKTSRMAGSDGEAAALIGRTPGTRVKDKPVVSPSEGEIREIQRRSRLRSDGETTISRSYARAVAKGKLTIEEAIRAQRAADRKI
;
A
#
# COMPACT_ATOMS: atom_id res chain seq x y z
N MET A 1 -0.25 -11.06 20.50
CA MET A 1 -1.15 -10.02 21.03
C MET A 1 -0.47 -8.66 20.91
N ILE A 2 -1.22 -7.59 20.63
CA ILE A 2 -0.71 -6.21 20.63
C ILE A 2 -1.18 -5.47 21.87
N TYR A 3 -0.28 -4.68 22.46
CA TYR A 3 -0.52 -3.88 23.64
C TYR A 3 -0.23 -2.39 23.31
N ILE A 4 -1.23 -1.54 23.44
CA ILE A 4 -1.02 -0.09 23.42
C ILE A 4 -0.63 0.32 24.84
N VAL A 5 0.51 0.97 25.04
CA VAL A 5 0.96 1.47 26.33
C VAL A 5 1.16 2.99 26.22
N SER A 6 0.20 3.74 26.72
CA SER A 6 0.25 5.21 26.70
C SER A 6 -0.82 5.82 27.61
N ASP A 7 -0.48 6.92 28.25
CA ASP A 7 -1.37 7.86 28.94
C ASP A 7 -1.83 9.01 28.02
N ASP A 8 -1.27 9.11 26.81
CA ASP A 8 -1.71 10.04 25.77
C ASP A 8 -2.96 9.52 25.06
N PHE A 9 -4.12 10.07 25.42
CA PHE A 9 -5.42 9.67 24.86
C PHE A 9 -5.49 9.84 23.33
N ARG A 10 -4.87 10.88 22.77
CA ARG A 10 -4.88 11.12 21.32
C ARG A 10 -4.11 10.03 20.61
N PHE A 11 -2.90 9.72 21.06
CA PHE A 11 -2.10 8.64 20.50
C PHE A 11 -2.84 7.30 20.58
N SER A 12 -3.36 6.96 21.76
CA SER A 12 -4.11 5.71 21.97
C SER A 12 -5.35 5.60 21.09
N TYR A 13 -6.08 6.71 20.92
CA TYR A 13 -7.24 6.78 20.04
C TYR A 13 -6.86 6.55 18.57
N ASP A 14 -5.83 7.25 18.09
CA ASP A 14 -5.38 7.15 16.68
C ASP A 14 -4.88 5.73 16.36
N VAL A 15 -4.08 5.11 17.25
CA VAL A 15 -3.64 3.71 17.13
C VAL A 15 -4.84 2.75 17.12
N SER A 16 -5.76 2.92 18.07
CA SER A 16 -6.96 2.08 18.20
C SER A 16 -7.87 2.16 16.97
N LYS A 17 -7.99 3.34 16.35
CA LYS A 17 -8.74 3.55 15.12
C LYS A 17 -8.15 2.73 13.97
N ILE A 18 -6.83 2.69 13.85
CA ILE A 18 -6.13 1.91 12.83
C ILE A 18 -6.32 0.41 13.08
N PHE A 19 -6.13 -0.06 14.31
CA PHE A 19 -6.32 -1.47 14.64
C PHE A 19 -7.75 -1.94 14.39
N ARG A 20 -8.75 -1.14 14.72
CA ARG A 20 -10.15 -1.45 14.39
C ARG A 20 -10.39 -1.53 12.88
N SER A 21 -9.78 -0.64 12.08
CA SER A 21 -9.90 -0.68 10.62
C SER A 21 -9.22 -1.90 9.98
N LEU A 22 -8.27 -2.51 10.68
CA LEU A 22 -7.53 -3.71 10.25
C LEU A 22 -8.03 -5.00 10.91
N ASP A 23 -9.10 -4.91 11.71
CA ASP A 23 -9.65 -6.01 12.52
C ASP A 23 -8.57 -6.69 13.41
N VAL A 24 -7.74 -5.87 14.06
CA VAL A 24 -6.63 -6.33 14.88
C VAL A 24 -7.01 -6.26 16.35
N PRO A 25 -7.00 -7.39 17.10
CA PRO A 25 -7.23 -7.40 18.53
C PRO A 25 -6.04 -6.76 19.27
N TYR A 26 -6.36 -5.91 20.25
CA TYR A 26 -5.37 -5.24 21.10
C TYR A 26 -5.92 -5.03 22.51
N LEU A 27 -4.99 -4.79 23.45
CA LEU A 27 -5.31 -4.33 24.81
C LEU A 27 -4.63 -2.98 25.03
N HIS A 28 -5.24 -2.12 25.86
CA HIS A 28 -4.69 -0.81 26.23
C HIS A 28 -4.34 -0.77 27.72
N PHE A 29 -3.13 -0.31 28.01
CA PHE A 29 -2.61 -0.12 29.36
C PHE A 29 -2.06 1.29 29.50
N LEU A 30 -2.17 1.87 30.69
CA LEU A 30 -1.58 3.19 30.96
C LEU A 30 -0.08 3.07 31.21
N THR A 31 0.37 1.98 31.83
CA THR A 31 1.78 1.73 32.14
C THR A 31 2.25 0.38 31.62
N GLU A 32 3.55 0.25 31.36
CA GLU A 32 4.14 -1.00 30.90
C GLU A 32 4.15 -2.10 31.96
N ARG A 33 4.09 -1.73 33.25
CA ARG A 33 4.05 -2.67 34.38
C ARG A 33 2.79 -3.53 34.39
N ASP A 34 1.73 -3.01 33.79
CA ASP A 34 0.43 -3.70 33.72
C ASP A 34 0.34 -4.67 32.54
N VAL A 35 1.33 -4.65 31.62
CA VAL A 35 1.34 -5.51 30.44
C VAL A 35 1.71 -6.94 30.85
N PRO A 36 0.90 -7.94 30.48
CA PRO A 36 1.20 -9.34 30.76
C PRO A 36 2.61 -9.75 30.30
N PRO A 37 3.36 -10.56 31.07
CA PRO A 37 4.65 -11.07 30.63
C PRO A 37 4.51 -12.00 29.43
N GLY A 38 5.62 -12.18 28.68
CA GLY A 38 5.70 -13.10 27.55
C GLY A 38 5.63 -12.42 26.18
N ARG A 39 5.33 -13.23 25.17
CA ARG A 39 5.34 -12.83 23.74
C ARG A 39 4.30 -11.77 23.42
N GLY A 40 4.70 -10.72 22.69
CA GLY A 40 3.77 -9.69 22.24
C GLY A 40 4.44 -8.49 21.57
N VAL A 41 3.62 -7.57 21.11
CA VAL A 41 4.06 -6.31 20.49
C VAL A 41 3.52 -5.15 21.32
N ILE A 42 4.40 -4.37 21.91
CA ILE A 42 4.08 -3.16 22.65
C ILE A 42 4.18 -1.96 21.72
N VAL A 43 3.19 -1.09 21.73
CA VAL A 43 3.13 0.14 20.95
C VAL A 43 3.14 1.34 21.89
N LYS A 44 4.13 2.24 21.73
CA LYS A 44 4.33 3.42 22.58
C LYS A 44 4.56 4.67 21.73
N LYS A 45 4.12 5.82 22.21
CA LYS A 45 4.48 7.11 21.63
C LYS A 45 5.94 7.42 21.90
N GLY A 46 6.66 7.90 20.89
CA GLY A 46 8.05 8.30 21.05
C GLY A 46 8.77 8.58 19.74
N ARG A 47 10.08 8.70 19.81
CA ARG A 47 10.94 8.75 18.63
C ARG A 47 10.95 7.36 17.97
N SER A 48 10.85 7.31 16.64
CA SER A 48 10.82 6.06 15.86
C SER A 48 11.97 5.11 16.25
N GLN A 49 11.61 3.97 16.85
CA GLN A 49 12.54 2.93 17.30
C GLN A 49 11.82 1.58 17.44
N ILE A 50 12.53 0.50 17.21
CA ILE A 50 12.11 -0.88 17.48
C ILE A 50 13.10 -1.49 18.46
N ILE A 51 12.60 -2.01 19.57
CA ILE A 51 13.38 -2.76 20.55
C ILE A 51 12.84 -4.19 20.56
N MET A 52 13.74 -5.16 20.47
CA MET A 52 13.42 -6.58 20.58
C MET A 52 14.05 -7.14 21.84
N ASP A 53 13.24 -7.77 22.67
CA ASP A 53 13.67 -8.49 23.86
C ASP A 53 13.04 -9.89 23.84
N GLY A 54 13.83 -10.87 23.45
CA GLY A 54 13.36 -12.23 23.18
C GLY A 54 12.24 -12.22 22.12
N ASP A 55 11.07 -12.73 22.49
CA ASP A 55 9.89 -12.78 21.62
C ASP A 55 8.96 -11.54 21.76
N ARG A 56 9.41 -10.50 22.47
CA ARG A 56 8.68 -9.27 22.70
C ARG A 56 9.27 -8.13 21.87
N PHE A 57 8.39 -7.38 21.22
CA PHE A 57 8.74 -6.19 20.45
C PHE A 57 8.17 -4.95 21.13
N THR A 58 8.98 -3.93 21.31
CA THR A 58 8.51 -2.59 21.72
C THR A 58 8.76 -1.61 20.60
N LEU A 59 7.68 -1.01 20.11
CA LEU A 59 7.67 -0.09 18.98
C LEU A 59 7.40 1.32 19.49
N TYR A 60 8.33 2.22 19.26
CA TYR A 60 8.16 3.66 19.50
C TYR A 60 7.97 4.39 18.19
N GLY A 61 7.11 5.39 18.15
CA GLY A 61 6.88 6.22 16.98
C GLY A 61 5.57 7.02 17.04
N GLY A 62 5.16 7.52 15.88
CA GLY A 62 3.82 8.07 15.67
C GLY A 62 2.75 6.97 15.61
N ALA A 63 1.50 7.32 15.80
CA ALA A 63 0.40 6.37 15.89
C ALA A 63 0.26 5.48 14.63
N GLU A 64 0.29 6.07 13.44
CA GLU A 64 0.17 5.32 12.18
C GLU A 64 1.35 4.38 11.96
N GLU A 65 2.56 4.87 12.18
CA GLU A 65 3.80 4.10 12.00
C GLU A 65 3.83 2.87 12.91
N THR A 66 3.61 3.07 14.21
CA THR A 66 3.67 1.99 15.20
C THR A 66 2.55 0.97 15.02
N ALA A 67 1.32 1.43 14.70
CA ALA A 67 0.19 0.53 14.46
C ALA A 67 0.42 -0.38 13.25
N ARG A 68 0.89 0.16 12.14
CA ARG A 68 1.17 -0.64 10.92
C ARG A 68 2.33 -1.61 11.14
N ARG A 69 3.39 -1.19 11.83
CA ARG A 69 4.51 -2.07 12.20
C ARG A 69 4.05 -3.21 13.11
N ALA A 70 3.27 -2.91 14.14
CA ALA A 70 2.75 -3.90 15.06
C ALA A 70 1.90 -4.96 14.33
N TRP A 71 1.05 -4.51 13.41
CA TRP A 71 0.24 -5.39 12.59
C TRP A 71 1.08 -6.32 11.72
N LEU A 72 2.11 -5.83 11.03
CA LEU A 72 2.99 -6.67 10.21
C LEU A 72 3.78 -7.67 11.05
N ILE A 73 4.33 -7.24 12.20
CA ILE A 73 5.07 -8.12 13.11
C ILE A 73 4.15 -9.22 13.67
N GLN A 74 2.93 -8.88 14.06
CA GLN A 74 1.97 -9.86 14.56
C GLN A 74 1.59 -10.88 13.49
N ASN A 75 1.56 -10.50 12.22
CA ASN A 75 1.29 -11.39 11.09
C ASN A 75 2.53 -12.18 10.61
N GLY A 76 3.66 -12.05 11.28
CA GLY A 76 4.84 -12.88 11.03
C GLY A 76 5.98 -12.23 10.27
N LEU A 77 5.96 -10.90 10.08
CA LEU A 77 7.11 -10.15 9.57
C LEU A 77 8.14 -9.94 10.69
N VAL A 78 8.74 -11.03 11.14
CA VAL A 78 9.67 -11.04 12.29
C VAL A 78 11.08 -11.51 11.95
N ASP A 79 11.29 -12.03 10.75
CA ASP A 79 12.62 -12.47 10.32
C ASP A 79 13.39 -11.30 9.67
N TRP A 80 14.21 -10.65 10.47
CA TRP A 80 15.03 -9.50 10.08
C TRP A 80 16.08 -9.83 9.01
N ASN A 81 16.41 -11.12 8.82
CA ASN A 81 17.38 -11.56 7.83
C ASN A 81 16.74 -11.88 6.48
N SER A 82 15.42 -12.04 6.44
CA SER A 82 14.73 -12.39 5.21
C SER A 82 14.45 -11.17 4.31
N VAL A 83 14.29 -11.47 3.02
CA VAL A 83 13.79 -10.52 2.03
C VAL A 83 12.27 -10.55 2.05
N ALA A 84 11.66 -9.38 2.08
CA ALA A 84 10.23 -9.23 1.88
C ALA A 84 9.92 -9.00 0.40
N TYR A 85 9.01 -9.81 -0.14
CA TYR A 85 8.49 -9.65 -1.49
C TYR A 85 7.09 -9.06 -1.42
N VAL A 86 6.88 -7.95 -2.14
CA VAL A 86 5.58 -7.30 -2.26
C VAL A 86 5.07 -7.54 -3.68
N GLY A 87 4.12 -8.46 -3.82
CA GLY A 87 3.44 -8.74 -5.08
C GLY A 87 2.33 -7.71 -5.30
N VAL A 88 2.25 -7.18 -6.51
CA VAL A 88 1.23 -6.18 -6.90
C VAL A 88 0.59 -6.58 -8.21
N ASP A 89 -0.72 -6.78 -8.18
CA ASP A 89 -1.55 -6.88 -9.37
C ASP A 89 -2.01 -5.46 -9.76
N PRO A 90 -1.50 -4.91 -10.90
CA PRO A 90 -1.71 -3.50 -11.22
C PRO A 90 -3.13 -3.22 -11.71
N GLY A 91 -3.75 -2.20 -11.18
CA GLY A 91 -5.07 -1.70 -11.53
C GLY A 91 -5.34 -0.35 -10.89
N ALA A 92 -6.53 0.21 -11.09
CA ALA A 92 -6.96 1.45 -10.42
C ALA A 92 -7.01 1.28 -8.89
N ARG A 93 -7.28 0.07 -8.41
CA ARG A 93 -7.18 -0.40 -7.02
C ARG A 93 -6.30 -1.65 -6.99
N PRO A 94 -4.98 -1.50 -6.92
CA PRO A 94 -4.07 -2.63 -7.04
C PRO A 94 -4.28 -3.66 -5.93
N GLY A 95 -4.25 -4.94 -6.30
CA GLY A 95 -4.06 -6.01 -5.34
C GLY A 95 -2.64 -5.97 -4.77
N VAL A 96 -2.49 -6.23 -3.47
CA VAL A 96 -1.20 -6.23 -2.79
C VAL A 96 -1.07 -7.47 -1.93
N ALA A 97 0.01 -8.22 -2.09
CA ALA A 97 0.35 -9.35 -1.22
C ALA A 97 1.79 -9.23 -0.72
N ILE A 98 2.01 -9.50 0.55
CA ILE A 98 3.32 -9.39 1.20
C ILE A 98 3.78 -10.79 1.61
N TYR A 99 5.01 -11.14 1.28
CA TYR A 99 5.66 -12.39 1.64
C TYR A 99 6.98 -12.12 2.38
N SER A 100 7.25 -12.92 3.38
CA SER A 100 8.53 -12.99 4.06
C SER A 100 8.81 -14.44 4.44
N SER A 101 10.06 -14.91 4.30
CA SER A 101 10.47 -16.30 4.60
C SER A 101 9.54 -17.35 3.95
N GLY A 102 9.09 -17.11 2.71
CA GLY A 102 8.18 -18.00 1.98
C GLY A 102 6.72 -18.02 2.46
N LYS A 103 6.38 -17.32 3.52
CA LYS A 103 5.02 -17.21 4.07
C LYS A 103 4.33 -15.94 3.60
N ARG A 104 3.03 -16.04 3.27
CA ARG A 104 2.19 -14.89 3.01
C ARG A 104 1.81 -14.21 4.33
N ILE A 105 2.22 -12.96 4.49
CA ILE A 105 1.94 -12.13 5.67
C ILE A 105 0.57 -11.47 5.53
N VAL A 106 0.30 -10.89 4.34
CA VAL A 106 -0.89 -10.10 4.05
C VAL A 106 -1.30 -10.30 2.61
N ALA A 107 -2.61 -10.26 2.34
CA ALA A 107 -3.18 -10.05 1.01
C ALA A 107 -4.33 -9.06 1.16
N THR A 108 -4.31 -7.97 0.41
CA THR A 108 -5.26 -6.87 0.49
C THR A 108 -5.29 -6.09 -0.84
N SER A 109 -6.03 -4.98 -0.91
CA SER A 109 -5.95 -4.04 -2.01
C SER A 109 -5.55 -2.65 -1.53
N ALA A 110 -4.83 -1.91 -2.37
CA ALA A 110 -4.54 -0.50 -2.15
C ALA A 110 -5.63 0.39 -2.81
N PRO A 111 -5.96 1.55 -2.23
CA PRO A 111 -6.97 2.45 -2.81
C PRO A 111 -6.54 3.10 -4.13
N SER A 112 -5.25 3.16 -4.41
CA SER A 112 -4.66 3.68 -5.67
C SER A 112 -3.27 3.10 -5.90
N PRO A 113 -2.72 3.21 -7.14
CA PRO A 113 -1.33 2.84 -7.44
C PRO A 113 -0.30 3.53 -6.54
N GLU A 114 -0.52 4.79 -6.19
CA GLU A 114 0.37 5.58 -5.32
C GLU A 114 0.37 5.08 -3.88
N ALA A 115 -0.76 4.57 -3.41
CA ALA A 115 -0.91 4.06 -2.05
C ALA A 115 -0.10 2.78 -1.78
N VAL A 116 0.31 2.05 -2.82
CA VAL A 116 1.20 0.88 -2.69
C VAL A 116 2.52 1.26 -2.00
N SER A 117 3.01 2.49 -2.21
CA SER A 117 4.22 2.98 -1.53
C SER A 117 4.11 3.02 -0.01
N GLN A 118 2.91 3.08 0.55
CA GLN A 118 2.72 3.05 2.01
C GLN A 118 3.09 1.68 2.59
N PHE A 119 2.70 0.59 1.92
CA PHE A 119 3.09 -0.77 2.33
C PHE A 119 4.60 -0.95 2.29
N THR A 120 5.24 -0.58 1.18
CA THR A 120 6.69 -0.73 1.04
C THR A 120 7.47 0.14 2.03
N ARG A 121 7.02 1.37 2.33
CA ARG A 121 7.63 2.21 3.37
C ARG A 121 7.56 1.57 4.75
N VAL A 122 6.41 1.01 5.12
CA VAL A 122 6.24 0.38 6.43
C VAL A 122 7.15 -0.84 6.54
N ILE A 123 7.21 -1.70 5.50
CA ILE A 123 8.10 -2.87 5.48
C ILE A 123 9.57 -2.42 5.54
N SER A 124 9.95 -1.42 4.73
CA SER A 124 11.32 -0.88 4.72
C SER A 124 11.72 -0.26 6.05
N SER A 125 10.77 0.30 6.80
CA SER A 125 11.03 0.84 8.13
C SER A 125 11.26 -0.25 9.19
N ILE A 126 10.90 -1.48 8.89
CA ILE A 126 11.12 -2.65 9.75
C ILE A 126 12.40 -3.40 9.34
N LEU A 127 12.53 -3.75 8.07
CA LEU A 127 13.58 -4.64 7.57
C LEU A 127 14.79 -3.92 6.98
N GLY A 128 14.67 -2.64 6.65
CA GLY A 128 15.59 -1.93 5.77
C GLY A 128 15.15 -2.00 4.31
N LYS A 129 15.37 -0.91 3.57
CA LYS A 129 14.97 -0.78 2.17
C LYS A 129 15.60 -1.84 1.28
N GLU A 130 16.83 -2.22 1.55
CA GLU A 130 17.63 -3.19 0.80
C GLU A 130 17.05 -4.62 0.84
N LYS A 131 16.16 -4.88 1.79
CA LYS A 131 15.48 -6.17 1.96
C LYS A 131 14.04 -6.18 1.43
N VAL A 132 13.61 -5.16 0.71
CA VAL A 132 12.27 -5.08 0.14
C VAL A 132 12.35 -5.15 -1.38
N VAL A 133 11.73 -6.17 -1.97
CA VAL A 133 11.59 -6.35 -3.43
C VAL A 133 10.13 -6.24 -3.80
N VAL A 134 9.82 -5.41 -4.80
CA VAL A 134 8.45 -5.27 -5.31
C VAL A 134 8.34 -5.99 -6.64
N ARG A 135 7.36 -6.89 -6.76
CA ARG A 135 7.03 -7.65 -7.96
C ARG A 135 5.70 -7.17 -8.49
N ILE A 136 5.68 -6.68 -9.71
CA ILE A 136 4.50 -6.08 -10.33
C ILE A 136 4.15 -6.84 -11.60
N GLY A 137 2.87 -7.18 -11.77
CA GLY A 137 2.36 -7.82 -12.97
C GLY A 137 2.42 -6.92 -14.21
N HIS A 138 2.29 -7.52 -15.38
CA HIS A 138 2.33 -6.81 -16.67
C HIS A 138 1.03 -6.08 -17.01
N GLY A 139 -0.10 -6.42 -16.36
CA GLY A 139 -1.42 -5.85 -16.63
C GLY A 139 -1.47 -4.32 -16.48
N ASP A 140 -2.53 -3.70 -16.99
CA ASP A 140 -2.83 -2.25 -16.93
C ASP A 140 -1.58 -1.34 -16.99
N PRO A 141 -1.00 -1.07 -18.17
CA PRO A 141 0.29 -0.40 -18.31
C PRO A 141 0.38 0.94 -17.58
N THR A 142 -0.68 1.74 -17.60
CA THR A 142 -0.72 3.05 -16.95
C THR A 142 -0.65 2.93 -15.44
N ASN A 143 -1.48 2.09 -14.82
CA ASN A 143 -1.49 1.90 -13.37
C ASN A 143 -0.26 1.11 -12.90
N ARG A 144 0.26 0.18 -13.69
CA ARG A 144 1.55 -0.48 -13.47
C ARG A 144 2.67 0.56 -13.37
N ASP A 145 2.81 1.44 -14.35
CA ASP A 145 3.88 2.44 -14.37
C ASP A 145 3.75 3.46 -13.24
N ARG A 146 2.52 3.83 -12.86
CA ARG A 146 2.24 4.63 -11.66
C ARG A 146 2.70 3.91 -10.39
N THR A 147 2.39 2.62 -10.26
CA THR A 147 2.82 1.79 -9.13
C THR A 147 4.34 1.71 -9.05
N VAL A 148 5.02 1.38 -10.17
CA VAL A 148 6.50 1.36 -10.23
C VAL A 148 7.08 2.68 -9.74
N ARG A 149 6.55 3.81 -10.23
CA ARG A 149 7.00 5.14 -9.80
C ARG A 149 6.80 5.40 -8.32
N SER A 150 5.70 4.94 -7.76
CA SER A 150 5.36 5.18 -6.36
C SER A 150 6.30 4.46 -5.39
N VAL A 151 6.70 3.24 -5.74
CA VAL A 151 7.55 2.39 -4.89
C VAL A 151 9.06 2.56 -5.13
N TRP A 152 9.46 3.28 -6.18
CA TRP A 152 10.84 3.36 -6.66
C TRP A 152 11.89 3.71 -5.62
N SER A 153 11.54 4.59 -4.69
CA SER A 153 12.44 5.02 -3.60
C SER A 153 12.29 4.23 -2.30
N THR A 154 11.31 3.33 -2.22
CA THR A 154 10.90 2.66 -0.98
C THR A 154 11.24 1.17 -0.95
N CYS A 155 11.89 0.64 -1.98
CA CYS A 155 12.32 -0.77 -2.07
C CYS A 155 13.76 -0.86 -2.62
N ALA A 156 14.37 -2.03 -2.54
CA ALA A 156 15.68 -2.31 -3.12
C ALA A 156 15.65 -2.21 -4.64
N TYR A 157 14.68 -2.88 -5.25
CA TYR A 157 14.39 -2.84 -6.69
C TYR A 157 12.97 -3.35 -6.97
N VAL A 158 12.54 -3.10 -8.21
CA VAL A 158 11.26 -3.57 -8.75
C VAL A 158 11.53 -4.64 -9.80
N GLU A 159 10.74 -5.71 -9.77
CA GLU A 159 10.70 -6.76 -10.80
C GLU A 159 9.35 -6.71 -11.55
N MET A 160 9.39 -6.87 -12.85
CA MET A 160 8.21 -7.06 -13.70
C MET A 160 7.97 -8.55 -13.89
N VAL A 161 6.78 -9.02 -13.56
CA VAL A 161 6.38 -10.43 -13.61
C VAL A 161 5.51 -10.68 -14.84
N ASP A 162 5.86 -11.67 -15.63
CA ASP A 162 5.04 -12.13 -16.75
C ASP A 162 3.89 -13.01 -16.25
N GLU A 163 2.68 -12.54 -16.40
CA GLU A 163 1.45 -13.19 -15.96
C GLU A 163 0.88 -14.19 -16.98
N SER A 164 1.47 -14.33 -18.15
CA SER A 164 0.94 -15.20 -19.22
C SER A 164 0.75 -16.65 -18.78
N LYS A 165 1.50 -17.09 -17.76
CA LYS A 165 1.44 -18.42 -17.17
C LYS A 165 0.59 -18.53 -15.89
N THR A 166 0.11 -17.42 -15.35
CA THR A 166 -0.48 -17.35 -14.00
C THR A 166 -1.95 -16.95 -13.97
N SER A 167 -2.45 -16.29 -15.02
CA SER A 167 -3.80 -15.68 -15.09
C SER A 167 -4.98 -16.65 -14.95
N ARG A 168 -4.76 -17.97 -15.04
CA ARG A 168 -5.83 -18.97 -14.95
C ARG A 168 -6.16 -19.43 -13.52
N MET A 169 -5.42 -18.97 -12.50
CA MET A 169 -5.50 -19.52 -11.14
C MET A 169 -6.00 -18.51 -10.09
N ALA A 170 -6.20 -17.25 -10.44
CA ALA A 170 -6.57 -16.22 -9.48
C ALA A 170 -8.08 -15.94 -9.47
N GLY A 171 -8.72 -16.11 -8.31
CA GLY A 171 -10.14 -15.83 -8.07
C GLY A 171 -10.44 -14.43 -7.52
N SER A 172 -9.41 -13.70 -7.08
CA SER A 172 -9.52 -12.33 -6.53
C SER A 172 -8.23 -11.54 -6.74
N ASP A 173 -8.32 -10.21 -6.67
CA ASP A 173 -7.16 -9.30 -6.81
C ASP A 173 -6.03 -9.64 -5.81
N GLY A 174 -6.40 -10.07 -4.60
CA GLY A 174 -5.45 -10.49 -3.57
C GLY A 174 -4.73 -11.81 -3.92
N GLU A 175 -5.39 -12.73 -4.61
CA GLU A 175 -4.79 -14.00 -5.07
C GLU A 175 -3.89 -13.78 -6.27
N ALA A 176 -4.26 -12.88 -7.20
CA ALA A 176 -3.42 -12.48 -8.32
C ALA A 176 -2.13 -11.84 -7.80
N ALA A 177 -2.23 -10.88 -6.91
CA ALA A 177 -1.07 -10.25 -6.25
C ALA A 177 -0.21 -11.26 -5.48
N ALA A 178 -0.85 -12.26 -4.86
CA ALA A 178 -0.17 -13.32 -4.14
C ALA A 178 0.68 -14.20 -5.07
N LEU A 179 0.17 -14.52 -6.23
CA LEU A 179 0.88 -15.32 -7.24
C LEU A 179 2.05 -14.51 -7.84
N ILE A 180 1.82 -13.23 -8.18
CA ILE A 180 2.84 -12.30 -8.65
C ILE A 180 3.98 -12.19 -7.63
N GLY A 181 3.65 -12.03 -6.34
CA GLY A 181 4.64 -11.90 -5.27
C GLY A 181 5.56 -13.12 -5.11
N ARG A 182 5.11 -14.30 -5.50
CA ARG A 182 5.89 -15.56 -5.45
C ARG A 182 6.67 -15.84 -6.73
N THR A 183 6.32 -15.20 -7.84
CA THR A 183 6.93 -15.44 -9.14
C THR A 183 8.10 -14.49 -9.36
N PRO A 184 9.33 -14.98 -9.60
CA PRO A 184 10.45 -14.13 -9.98
C PRO A 184 10.15 -13.39 -11.30
N GLY A 185 10.58 -12.13 -11.37
CA GLY A 185 10.38 -11.28 -12.54
C GLY A 185 11.70 -10.76 -13.11
N THR A 186 11.60 -9.91 -14.12
CA THR A 186 12.74 -9.19 -14.70
C THR A 186 12.91 -7.84 -14.01
N ARG A 187 14.12 -7.53 -13.55
CA ARG A 187 14.42 -6.27 -12.86
C ARG A 187 14.17 -5.06 -13.79
N VAL A 188 13.40 -4.11 -13.31
CA VAL A 188 13.16 -2.83 -13.98
C VAL A 188 14.40 -1.96 -13.81
N LYS A 189 15.02 -1.55 -14.92
CA LYS A 189 16.26 -0.76 -14.92
C LYS A 189 16.00 0.73 -14.73
N ASP A 190 14.97 1.24 -15.39
CA ASP A 190 14.67 2.67 -15.45
C ASP A 190 13.25 2.96 -14.92
N LYS A 191 13.11 4.11 -14.27
CA LYS A 191 11.82 4.59 -13.78
C LYS A 191 10.91 4.95 -14.96
N PRO A 192 9.78 4.25 -15.17
CA PRO A 192 8.96 4.43 -16.36
C PRO A 192 8.31 5.81 -16.42
N VAL A 193 8.01 6.27 -17.63
CA VAL A 193 7.18 7.44 -17.90
C VAL A 193 5.73 6.99 -18.05
N VAL A 194 4.83 7.56 -17.23
CA VAL A 194 3.39 7.24 -17.32
C VAL A 194 2.81 7.83 -18.59
N SER A 195 2.43 6.99 -19.54
CA SER A 195 1.90 7.36 -20.86
C SER A 195 0.53 6.70 -21.10
N PRO A 196 -0.57 7.35 -20.65
CA PRO A 196 -1.92 6.82 -20.86
C PRO A 196 -2.25 6.69 -22.35
N SER A 197 -2.88 5.59 -22.70
CA SER A 197 -3.36 5.33 -24.06
C SER A 197 -4.55 6.23 -24.42
N GLU A 198 -4.79 6.42 -25.70
CA GLU A 198 -5.96 7.16 -26.19
C GLU A 198 -7.29 6.48 -25.80
N GLY A 199 -7.29 5.15 -25.70
CA GLY A 199 -8.44 4.39 -25.21
C GLY A 199 -8.78 4.70 -23.76
N GLU A 200 -7.77 4.73 -22.88
CA GLU A 200 -7.93 5.10 -21.46
C GLU A 200 -8.43 6.54 -21.31
N ILE A 201 -7.89 7.47 -22.11
CA ILE A 201 -8.33 8.87 -22.09
C ILE A 201 -9.82 8.97 -22.44
N ARG A 202 -10.26 8.29 -23.52
CA ARG A 202 -11.68 8.26 -23.92
C ARG A 202 -12.55 7.62 -22.86
N GLU A 203 -12.10 6.53 -22.26
CA GLU A 203 -12.86 5.86 -21.18
C GLU A 203 -13.01 6.75 -19.95
N ILE A 204 -11.98 7.49 -19.55
CA ILE A 204 -12.06 8.46 -18.45
C ILE A 204 -13.03 9.60 -18.81
N GLN A 205 -13.01 10.10 -20.04
CA GLN A 205 -14.00 11.08 -20.50
C GLN A 205 -15.43 10.53 -20.46
N ARG A 206 -15.65 9.29 -20.93
CA ARG A 206 -16.94 8.62 -20.81
C ARG A 206 -17.40 8.49 -19.35
N ARG A 207 -16.50 8.06 -18.45
CA ARG A 207 -16.80 7.95 -17.03
C ARG A 207 -17.11 9.28 -16.37
N SER A 208 -16.44 10.37 -16.77
CA SER A 208 -16.76 11.71 -16.24
C SER A 208 -18.18 12.15 -16.61
N ARG A 209 -18.63 11.84 -17.82
CA ARG A 209 -20.00 12.11 -18.27
C ARG A 209 -21.03 11.32 -17.46
N LEU A 210 -20.78 10.03 -17.22
CA LEU A 210 -21.66 9.19 -16.41
C LEU A 210 -21.74 9.68 -14.95
N ARG A 211 -20.61 10.08 -14.35
CA ARG A 211 -20.57 10.56 -12.97
C ARG A 211 -21.14 11.97 -12.76
N SER A 212 -21.37 12.69 -13.82
CA SER A 212 -22.00 14.01 -13.81
C SER A 212 -23.44 13.99 -14.37
N ASP A 213 -24.06 12.81 -14.40
CA ASP A 213 -25.44 12.63 -14.93
C ASP A 213 -25.61 13.18 -16.36
N GLY A 214 -24.60 13.09 -17.18
CA GLY A 214 -24.56 13.54 -18.56
C GLY A 214 -24.17 15.02 -18.76
N GLU A 215 -24.02 15.80 -17.69
CA GLU A 215 -23.80 17.25 -17.78
C GLU A 215 -22.40 17.65 -18.22
N THR A 216 -21.36 16.89 -17.83
CA THR A 216 -19.97 17.29 -18.05
C THR A 216 -19.14 16.17 -18.63
N THR A 217 -18.53 16.42 -19.80
CA THR A 217 -17.45 15.60 -20.33
C THR A 217 -16.15 16.39 -20.19
N ILE A 218 -15.21 15.88 -19.40
CA ILE A 218 -13.93 16.56 -19.16
C ILE A 218 -13.07 16.58 -20.45
N SER A 219 -12.26 17.61 -20.60
CA SER A 219 -11.32 17.72 -21.71
C SER A 219 -10.25 16.61 -21.72
N ARG A 220 -9.61 16.39 -22.84
CA ARG A 220 -8.51 15.40 -22.95
C ARG A 220 -7.35 15.71 -22.00
N SER A 221 -7.07 16.98 -21.72
CA SER A 221 -6.04 17.41 -20.79
C SER A 221 -6.36 16.98 -19.35
N TYR A 222 -7.60 17.19 -18.92
CA TYR A 222 -8.07 16.72 -17.60
C TYR A 222 -8.11 15.19 -17.55
N ALA A 223 -8.58 14.52 -18.60
CA ALA A 223 -8.58 13.06 -18.65
C ALA A 223 -7.17 12.47 -18.55
N ARG A 224 -6.16 13.09 -19.19
CA ARG A 224 -4.74 12.72 -19.02
C ARG A 224 -4.24 12.96 -17.61
N ALA A 225 -4.65 14.04 -16.96
CA ALA A 225 -4.29 14.32 -15.57
C ALA A 225 -4.87 13.27 -14.61
N VAL A 226 -6.12 12.85 -14.83
CA VAL A 226 -6.76 11.75 -14.08
C VAL A 226 -6.04 10.43 -14.31
N ALA A 227 -5.76 10.06 -15.56
CA ALA A 227 -5.02 8.83 -15.88
C ALA A 227 -3.65 8.78 -15.20
N LYS A 228 -2.96 9.93 -15.12
CA LYS A 228 -1.66 10.07 -14.44
C LYS A 228 -1.75 10.17 -12.92
N GLY A 229 -2.94 10.08 -12.33
CA GLY A 229 -3.16 10.20 -10.88
C GLY A 229 -2.92 11.60 -10.30
N LYS A 230 -2.92 12.64 -11.13
CA LYS A 230 -2.76 14.04 -10.71
C LYS A 230 -4.05 14.67 -10.21
N LEU A 231 -5.18 14.17 -10.68
CA LEU A 231 -6.54 14.59 -10.30
C LEU A 231 -7.41 13.34 -10.11
N THR A 232 -8.40 13.44 -9.25
CA THR A 232 -9.55 12.53 -9.25
C THR A 232 -10.51 12.91 -10.37
N ILE A 233 -11.42 12.01 -10.74
CA ILE A 233 -12.47 12.32 -11.72
C ILE A 233 -13.35 13.47 -11.24
N GLU A 234 -13.67 13.50 -9.95
CA GLU A 234 -14.50 14.52 -9.30
C GLU A 234 -13.83 15.90 -9.34
N GLU A 235 -12.52 15.96 -9.07
CA GLU A 235 -11.74 17.20 -9.18
C GLU A 235 -11.69 17.68 -10.63
N ALA A 236 -11.50 16.77 -11.59
CA ALA A 236 -11.47 17.10 -13.01
C ALA A 236 -12.82 17.62 -13.51
N ILE A 237 -13.96 17.03 -13.06
CA ILE A 237 -15.32 17.53 -13.37
C ILE A 237 -15.52 18.93 -12.79
N ARG A 238 -15.12 19.17 -11.53
CA ARG A 238 -15.22 20.52 -10.92
C ARG A 238 -14.38 21.55 -11.69
N ALA A 239 -13.16 21.17 -12.06
CA ALA A 239 -12.26 22.05 -12.81
C ALA A 239 -12.79 22.38 -14.21
N GLN A 240 -13.38 21.40 -14.90
CA GLN A 240 -14.03 21.61 -16.22
C GLN A 240 -15.20 22.57 -16.10
N ARG A 241 -16.13 22.34 -15.14
CA ARG A 241 -17.28 23.22 -14.91
C ARG A 241 -16.86 24.66 -14.57
N ALA A 242 -15.77 24.82 -13.82
CA ALA A 242 -15.23 26.14 -13.50
C ALA A 242 -14.62 26.84 -14.75
N ALA A 243 -14.03 26.09 -15.67
CA ALA A 243 -13.52 26.61 -16.92
C ALA A 243 -14.67 27.03 -17.87
N ASP A 244 -15.70 26.19 -17.98
CA ASP A 244 -16.84 26.44 -18.87
C ASP A 244 -17.66 27.68 -18.46
N ARG A 245 -17.68 28.02 -17.16
CA ARG A 245 -18.36 29.24 -16.64
C ARG A 245 -17.61 30.54 -16.91
N LYS A 246 -16.37 30.50 -17.35
CA LYS A 246 -15.55 31.68 -17.62
C LYS A 246 -15.55 32.08 -19.12
N ILE A 247 -16.25 31.28 -19.93
CA ILE A 247 -16.48 31.51 -21.37
C ILE A 247 -17.90 32.06 -21.56
#